data_04bf5778ffaa85d4eccfe4b99ebcf0ea
#
_entry.id   04bf5778ffaa85d4eccfe4b99ebcf0ea
#
_cell.length_a   1.000
_cell.length_b   1.000
_cell.length_c   1.000
_cell.angle_alpha   90.00
_cell.angle_beta   90.00
_cell.angle_gamma   90.00
#
_symmetry.space_group_name_H-M   'P 1'
#
loop_
_entity.id
_entity.type
_entity.pdbx_description
1 polymer ?
#
loop_
_entity_poly.entity_id
_entity_poly.type
_entity_poly.pdbx_seq_one_letter_code
_entity_poly.pdbx_strand_id
1 'polypeptide(L)'
;MDNLNVLFLTPLPGTRLWDQMKAQGRIPLASLPQDWKYYTLTYPVARYEHLSLDGIIEEMVCCNETFYSGPHIFRRLLSSVWHRRKPWISLAGNLSYRRNIRLAAVTYVNFKCHCGDRHENVKES
;
A
#
# COMPACT_ATOMS: atom_id res chain seq x y z
N MET A 1 2.70 5.45 -19.78
CA MET A 1 2.93 5.23 -18.34
C MET A 1 3.00 3.73 -18.12
N ASP A 2 4.18 3.20 -17.74
CA ASP A 2 4.43 1.76 -17.83
C ASP A 2 4.31 1.05 -16.47
N ASN A 3 4.46 1.77 -15.36
CA ASN A 3 4.32 1.26 -14.00
C ASN A 3 3.52 2.24 -13.15
N LEU A 4 2.70 1.68 -12.26
CA LEU A 4 2.01 2.39 -11.20
C LEU A 4 2.60 1.95 -9.85
N ASN A 5 2.96 2.91 -9.02
CA ASN A 5 3.34 2.66 -7.64
C ASN A 5 2.42 3.48 -6.73
N VAL A 6 1.53 2.80 -6.03
CA VAL A 6 0.61 3.39 -5.06
C VAL A 6 1.20 3.19 -3.69
N LEU A 7 1.33 4.27 -2.93
CA LEU A 7 1.92 4.27 -1.59
C LEU A 7 0.93 4.90 -0.61
N PHE A 8 0.95 4.41 0.63
CA PHE A 8 0.18 5.02 1.70
C PHE A 8 0.88 6.28 2.25
N LEU A 9 0.08 7.27 2.61
CA LEU A 9 0.57 8.41 3.35
C LEU A 9 1.04 7.95 4.73
N THR A 10 2.34 7.85 4.92
CA THR A 10 2.95 7.36 6.16
C THR A 10 3.53 8.52 6.96
N PRO A 11 2.99 8.84 8.14
CA PRO A 11 3.60 9.80 9.04
C PRO A 11 4.89 9.21 9.62
N LEU A 12 6.03 9.77 9.27
CA LEU A 12 7.32 9.31 9.79
C LEU A 12 7.66 10.03 11.10
N PRO A 13 8.21 9.33 12.10
CA PRO A 13 8.67 9.93 13.35
C PRO A 13 9.63 11.10 13.10
N GLY A 14 9.43 12.21 13.85
CA GLY A 14 10.22 13.44 13.69
C GLY A 14 9.73 14.36 12.57
N THR A 15 8.61 14.05 11.91
CA THR A 15 7.95 14.96 10.97
C THR A 15 6.77 15.68 11.62
N ARG A 16 6.46 16.88 11.12
CA ARG A 16 5.27 17.65 11.58
C ARG A 16 3.97 16.83 11.44
N LEU A 17 3.86 16.03 10.38
CA LEU A 17 2.71 15.17 10.17
C LEU A 17 2.58 14.11 11.28
N TRP A 18 3.70 13.52 11.69
CA TRP A 18 3.75 12.59 12.81
C TRP A 18 3.23 13.24 14.10
N ASP A 19 3.75 14.41 14.45
CA ASP A 19 3.38 15.09 15.68
C ASP A 19 1.89 15.45 15.69
N GLN A 20 1.36 15.94 14.57
CA GLN A 20 -0.05 16.24 14.42
C GLN A 20 -0.95 15.01 14.57
N MET A 21 -0.64 13.91 13.85
CA MET A 21 -1.44 12.70 13.89
C MET A 21 -1.31 11.98 15.24
N LYS A 22 -0.17 12.06 15.89
CA LYS A 22 0.05 11.53 17.24
C LYS A 22 -0.76 12.30 18.28
N ALA A 23 -0.78 13.62 18.22
CA ALA A 23 -1.60 14.47 19.09
C ALA A 23 -3.10 14.19 18.91
N GLN A 24 -3.54 13.78 17.73
CA GLN A 24 -4.91 13.38 17.42
C GLN A 24 -5.23 11.92 17.79
N GLY A 25 -4.27 11.14 18.33
CA GLY A 25 -4.46 9.73 18.65
C GLY A 25 -4.67 8.83 17.40
N ARG A 26 -4.20 9.29 16.25
CA ARG A 26 -4.40 8.61 14.96
C ARG A 26 -3.29 7.63 14.58
N ILE A 27 -2.29 7.43 15.43
CA ILE A 27 -1.17 6.52 15.21
C ILE A 27 -1.25 5.37 16.20
N PRO A 28 -1.86 4.22 15.81
CA PRO A 28 -1.97 3.06 16.69
C PRO A 28 -0.63 2.32 16.87
N LEU A 29 0.28 2.42 15.90
CA LEU A 29 1.58 1.75 15.89
C LEU A 29 2.68 2.74 16.31
N ALA A 30 2.70 3.12 17.59
CA ALA A 30 3.66 4.07 18.13
C ALA A 30 4.78 3.44 18.99
N SER A 31 4.80 2.11 19.12
CA SER A 31 5.81 1.37 19.91
C SER A 31 7.10 1.20 19.11
N LEU A 32 7.91 2.25 19.06
CA LEU A 32 9.23 2.21 18.43
C LEU A 32 10.25 1.62 19.42
N PRO A 33 11.17 0.76 18.97
CA PRO A 33 11.48 0.39 17.56
C PRO A 33 10.69 -0.79 16.99
N GLN A 34 9.83 -1.48 17.76
CA GLN A 34 9.16 -2.71 17.33
C GLN A 34 8.28 -2.50 16.08
N ASP A 35 7.61 -1.37 16.00
CA ASP A 35 6.68 -1.06 14.91
C ASP A 35 7.38 -0.44 13.68
N TRP A 36 8.68 -0.18 13.77
CA TRP A 36 9.44 0.46 12.69
C TRP A 36 9.35 -0.28 11.35
N LYS A 37 9.26 -1.61 11.39
CA LYS A 37 9.12 -2.47 10.20
C LYS A 37 7.89 -2.17 9.34
N TYR A 38 6.87 -1.53 9.90
CA TYR A 38 5.64 -1.16 9.17
C TYR A 38 5.70 0.23 8.54
N TYR A 39 6.70 1.05 8.88
CA TYR A 39 6.85 2.42 8.36
C TYR A 39 7.57 2.46 7.00
N THR A 40 7.11 1.63 6.06
CA THR A 40 7.73 1.43 4.74
C THR A 40 6.92 2.02 3.58
N LEU A 41 5.96 2.93 3.85
CA LEU A 41 5.02 3.47 2.86
C LEU A 41 4.10 2.42 2.20
N THR A 42 4.27 1.14 2.55
CA THR A 42 3.49 0.02 2.01
C THR A 42 2.33 -0.37 2.93
N TYR A 43 2.38 0.05 4.19
CA TYR A 43 1.36 -0.26 5.19
C TYR A 43 0.63 1.00 5.65
N PRO A 44 -0.70 0.92 5.86
CA PRO A 44 -1.49 2.01 6.40
C PRO A 44 -1.31 2.10 7.93
N VAL A 45 -0.23 2.71 8.39
CA VAL A 45 0.17 2.80 9.82
C VAL A 45 -0.61 3.84 10.62
N ALA A 46 -1.42 4.67 9.97
CA ALA A 46 -2.21 5.71 10.60
C ALA A 46 -3.70 5.52 10.33
N ARG A 47 -4.54 6.08 11.20
CA ARG A 47 -5.99 6.16 10.96
C ARG A 47 -6.28 7.36 10.06
N TYR A 48 -6.92 7.10 8.93
CA TYR A 48 -7.34 8.13 7.97
C TYR A 48 -8.77 8.60 8.29
N GLU A 49 -9.09 9.84 7.95
CA GLU A 49 -10.38 10.44 8.32
C GLU A 49 -11.57 9.80 7.59
N HIS A 50 -11.40 9.52 6.30
CA HIS A 50 -12.49 9.17 5.40
C HIS A 50 -12.54 7.70 5.04
N LEU A 51 -11.50 6.92 5.41
CA LEU A 51 -11.39 5.51 5.04
C LEU A 51 -11.02 4.67 6.25
N SER A 52 -11.74 3.57 6.45
CA SER A 52 -11.35 2.53 7.40
C SER A 52 -10.06 1.84 6.93
N LEU A 53 -9.40 1.14 7.86
CA LEU A 53 -8.21 0.35 7.53
C LEU A 53 -8.48 -0.65 6.40
N ASP A 54 -9.64 -1.31 6.47
CA ASP A 54 -10.07 -2.27 5.46
C ASP A 54 -10.35 -1.60 4.12
N GLY A 55 -11.11 -0.51 4.15
CA GLY A 55 -11.46 0.23 2.94
C GLY A 55 -10.23 0.74 2.18
N ILE A 56 -9.22 1.27 2.88
CA ILE A 56 -8.02 1.78 2.20
C ILE A 56 -7.16 0.66 1.61
N ILE A 57 -7.13 -0.53 2.25
CA ILE A 57 -6.44 -1.70 1.70
C ILE A 57 -7.18 -2.24 0.48
N GLU A 58 -8.51 -2.32 0.53
CA GLU A 58 -9.36 -2.76 -0.59
C GLU A 58 -9.20 -1.83 -1.80
N GLU A 59 -9.26 -0.53 -1.59
CA GLU A 59 -9.05 0.46 -2.65
C GLU A 59 -7.65 0.35 -3.28
N MET A 60 -6.62 0.12 -2.48
CA MET A 60 -5.28 -0.07 -2.99
C MET A 60 -5.15 -1.34 -3.81
N VAL A 61 -5.74 -2.45 -3.37
CA VAL A 61 -5.76 -3.72 -4.11
C VAL A 61 -6.53 -3.54 -5.41
N CYS A 62 -7.73 -2.96 -5.36
CA CYS A 62 -8.56 -2.69 -6.53
C CYS A 62 -7.85 -1.81 -7.56
N CYS A 63 -7.18 -0.75 -7.12
CA CYS A 63 -6.39 0.13 -7.99
C CYS A 63 -5.27 -0.63 -8.70
N ASN A 64 -4.52 -1.46 -7.96
CA ASN A 64 -3.45 -2.26 -8.52
C ASN A 64 -3.98 -3.34 -9.48
N GLU A 65 -5.03 -4.07 -9.11
CA GLU A 65 -5.64 -5.10 -9.95
C GLU A 65 -6.19 -4.52 -11.25
N THR A 66 -6.87 -3.39 -11.19
CA THR A 66 -7.38 -2.68 -12.36
C THR A 66 -6.24 -2.27 -13.27
N PHE A 67 -5.19 -1.64 -12.73
CA PHE A 67 -4.07 -1.17 -13.51
C PHE A 67 -3.27 -2.30 -14.16
N TYR A 68 -3.07 -3.42 -13.45
CA TYR A 68 -2.33 -4.60 -13.94
C TYR A 68 -3.25 -5.69 -14.51
N SER A 69 -4.50 -5.36 -14.87
CA SER A 69 -5.38 -6.27 -15.58
C SER A 69 -4.86 -6.58 -16.99
N GLY A 70 -5.20 -7.77 -17.50
CA GLY A 70 -4.74 -8.24 -18.81
C GLY A 70 -4.99 -7.25 -19.95
N PRO A 71 -6.23 -6.72 -20.11
CA PRO A 71 -6.54 -5.75 -21.16
C PRO A 71 -5.69 -4.47 -21.10
N HIS A 72 -5.46 -3.94 -19.89
CA HIS A 72 -4.66 -2.75 -19.70
C HIS A 72 -3.17 -2.97 -19.98
N ILE A 73 -2.64 -4.14 -19.60
CA ILE A 73 -1.27 -4.54 -19.96
C ILE A 73 -1.14 -4.66 -21.48
N PHE A 74 -2.08 -5.34 -22.15
CA PHE A 74 -2.08 -5.51 -23.59
C PHE A 74 -2.11 -4.18 -24.35
N ARG A 75 -3.01 -3.26 -23.95
CA ARG A 75 -3.09 -1.91 -24.54
C ARG A 75 -1.78 -1.14 -24.39
N ARG A 76 -1.11 -1.25 -23.24
CA ARG A 76 0.19 -0.62 -23.00
C ARG A 76 1.30 -1.23 -23.84
N LEU A 77 1.28 -2.55 -24.03
CA LEU A 77 2.22 -3.23 -24.91
C LEU A 77 2.08 -2.78 -26.37
N LEU A 78 0.86 -2.69 -26.88
CA LEU A 78 0.59 -2.16 -28.22
C LEU A 78 1.12 -0.74 -28.38
N SER A 79 0.86 0.12 -27.42
CA SER A 79 1.38 1.49 -27.41
C SER A 79 2.91 1.53 -27.37
N SER A 80 3.52 0.63 -26.59
CA SER A 80 4.99 0.55 -26.49
C SER A 80 5.65 0.10 -27.80
N VAL A 81 5.05 -0.86 -28.50
CA VAL A 81 5.49 -1.31 -29.83
C VAL A 81 5.37 -0.16 -30.84
N TRP A 82 4.22 0.56 -30.85
CA TRP A 82 3.98 1.69 -31.75
C TRP A 82 5.01 2.82 -31.58
N HIS A 83 5.43 3.09 -30.36
CA HIS A 83 6.42 4.13 -30.05
C HIS A 83 7.87 3.65 -30.07
N ARG A 84 8.17 2.50 -30.66
CA ARG A 84 9.53 1.89 -30.73
C ARG A 84 10.27 1.80 -29.39
N ARG A 85 9.55 1.69 -28.27
CA ARG A 85 10.12 1.42 -26.96
C ARG A 85 10.39 -0.09 -26.82
N LYS A 86 11.20 -0.46 -25.84
CA LYS A 86 11.53 -1.90 -25.58
C LYS A 86 10.35 -2.61 -24.92
N PRO A 87 9.43 -3.26 -25.66
CA PRO A 87 8.19 -3.82 -25.11
C PRO A 87 8.44 -4.96 -24.13
N TRP A 88 9.54 -5.68 -24.29
CA TRP A 88 9.91 -6.79 -23.41
C TRP A 88 10.21 -6.38 -21.97
N ILE A 89 10.85 -5.21 -21.77
CA ILE A 89 11.11 -4.69 -20.43
C ILE A 89 9.81 -4.28 -19.76
N SER A 90 8.91 -3.64 -20.51
CA SER A 90 7.59 -3.27 -20.01
C SER A 90 6.76 -4.51 -19.66
N LEU A 91 6.81 -5.56 -20.49
CA LEU A 91 6.11 -6.83 -20.23
C LEU A 91 6.64 -7.52 -18.95
N ALA A 92 7.96 -7.66 -18.85
CA ALA A 92 8.59 -8.29 -17.69
C ALA A 92 8.27 -7.53 -16.40
N GLY A 93 8.32 -6.20 -16.41
CA GLY A 93 7.93 -5.35 -15.30
C GLY A 93 6.46 -5.55 -14.89
N ASN A 94 5.53 -5.48 -15.84
CA ASN A 94 4.11 -5.65 -15.57
C ASN A 94 3.77 -7.05 -15.01
N LEU A 95 4.39 -8.12 -15.52
CA LEU A 95 4.20 -9.48 -15.02
C LEU A 95 4.78 -9.68 -13.63
N SER A 96 5.95 -9.10 -13.35
CA SER A 96 6.57 -9.12 -12.03
C SER A 96 5.69 -8.39 -10.99
N TYR A 97 5.20 -7.21 -11.30
CA TYR A 97 4.29 -6.47 -10.44
C TYR A 97 2.97 -7.21 -10.19
N ARG A 98 2.37 -7.81 -11.22
CA ARG A 98 1.16 -8.64 -11.07
C ARG A 98 1.36 -9.82 -10.12
N ARG A 99 2.54 -10.44 -10.13
CA ARG A 99 2.90 -11.50 -9.17
C ARG A 99 3.04 -10.95 -7.75
N ASN A 100 3.70 -9.81 -7.60
CA ASN A 100 3.93 -9.18 -6.30
C ASN A 100 2.66 -8.70 -5.62
N ILE A 101 1.64 -8.26 -6.36
CA ILE A 101 0.34 -7.87 -5.81
C ILE A 101 -0.32 -9.01 -5.04
N ARG A 102 -0.25 -10.23 -5.58
CA ARG A 102 -0.80 -11.42 -4.90
C ARG A 102 -0.06 -11.73 -3.58
N LEU A 103 1.25 -11.54 -3.56
CA LEU A 103 2.06 -11.70 -2.35
C LEU A 103 1.76 -10.58 -1.32
N ALA A 104 1.56 -9.36 -1.79
CA ALA A 104 1.20 -8.23 -0.94
C ALA A 104 -0.15 -8.43 -0.25
N ALA A 105 -1.13 -9.02 -0.91
CA ALA A 105 -2.44 -9.31 -0.33
C ALA A 105 -2.33 -10.20 0.93
N VAL A 106 -1.49 -11.23 0.90
CA VAL A 106 -1.22 -12.10 2.05
C VAL A 106 -0.56 -11.30 3.20
N THR A 107 0.34 -10.40 2.84
CA THR A 107 1.05 -9.56 3.81
C THR A 107 0.10 -8.58 4.52
N TYR A 108 -0.91 -8.06 3.81
CA TYR A 108 -1.93 -7.19 4.40
C TYR A 108 -2.85 -7.93 5.38
N VAL A 109 -3.18 -9.19 5.11
CA VAL A 109 -3.95 -10.02 6.07
C VAL A 109 -3.18 -10.15 7.39
N ASN A 110 -1.90 -10.46 7.34
CA ASN A 110 -1.05 -10.55 8.53
C ASN A 110 -0.93 -9.21 9.27
N PHE A 111 -0.85 -8.10 8.53
CA PHE A 111 -0.84 -6.77 9.11
C PHE A 111 -2.14 -6.43 9.82
N LYS A 112 -3.30 -6.77 9.22
CA LYS A 112 -4.62 -6.60 9.84
C LYS A 112 -4.73 -7.34 11.17
N CYS A 113 -4.32 -8.60 11.23
CA CYS A 113 -4.31 -9.38 12.47
C CYS A 113 -3.49 -8.68 13.55
N HIS A 114 -2.29 -8.20 13.22
CA HIS A 114 -1.43 -7.51 14.16
C HIS A 114 -1.99 -6.17 14.64
N CYS A 115 -2.68 -5.43 13.79
CA CYS A 115 -3.34 -4.17 14.16
C CYS A 115 -4.64 -4.41 14.94
N GLY A 116 -5.41 -5.45 14.63
CA GLY A 116 -6.66 -5.80 15.29
C GLY A 116 -6.45 -6.08 16.77
N ASP A 117 -5.49 -6.92 17.10
CA ASP A 117 -5.16 -7.29 18.48
C ASP A 117 -4.76 -6.06 19.34
N ARG A 118 -4.18 -5.06 18.76
CA ARG A 118 -3.83 -3.81 19.48
C ARG A 118 -5.00 -2.85 19.67
N HIS A 119 -6.00 -2.92 18.79
CA HIS A 119 -7.18 -2.06 18.91
C HIS A 119 -8.10 -2.48 20.05
N GLU A 120 -8.18 -3.76 20.35
CA GLU A 120 -8.96 -4.28 21.48
C GLU A 120 -8.31 -3.91 22.81
N ASN A 121 -7.00 -4.04 22.92
CA ASN A 121 -6.26 -3.74 24.15
C ASN A 121 -6.26 -2.23 24.55
N VAL A 122 -6.52 -1.32 23.61
CA VAL A 122 -6.60 0.13 23.89
C VAL A 122 -8.00 0.56 24.33
N LYS A 123 -9.03 -0.25 24.10
CA LYS A 123 -10.40 0.02 24.58
C LYS A 123 -10.66 -0.43 26.02
N GLU A 124 -9.80 -1.28 26.57
CA GLU A 124 -9.91 -1.80 27.93
C GLU A 124 -9.05 -1.03 28.96
N SER A 125 -8.32 -0.01 28.53
CA SER A 125 -7.52 0.88 29.41
C SER A 125 -8.11 2.26 29.47
#